data_87440555e5c374b03ffd28a895760c02
#
_entry.id   87440555e5c374b03ffd28a895760c02
#
_cell.length_a   1.000
_cell.length_b   1.000
_cell.length_c   1.000
_cell.angle_alpha   90.00
_cell.angle_beta   90.00
_cell.angle_gamma   90.00
#
_symmetry.space_group_name_H-M   'P 1'
#
loop_
_entity.id
_entity.type
_entity.pdbx_description
1 polymer ?
#
loop_
_entity_poly.entity_id
_entity_poly.type
_entity_poly.pdbx_seq_one_letter_code
_entity_poly.pdbx_strand_id
1 'polypeptide(L)'
;MKNNFKIINPVTTGQLKKYFNLRWEILRKPFGQKPGTEVDEFENLSFHQMVIDENEKPIGVGRIHFLKDFKNRAQIRYMGILSSYTNLGLGSKILFNLEKYAFQNKINKIFLNSRENATSFYIKNGYKKIKKTHILYNQIQHWLMEKEIG
;
A
#
# COMPACT_ATOMS: atom_id res chain seq x y z
N MET A 1 11.39 -10.67 -22.74
CA MET A 1 11.46 -11.58 -21.58
C MET A 1 10.33 -11.31 -20.63
N LYS A 2 9.63 -12.34 -20.25
CA LYS A 2 8.60 -12.22 -19.22
C LYS A 2 9.29 -12.19 -17.86
N ASN A 3 9.11 -11.09 -17.12
CA ASN A 3 9.51 -11.03 -15.72
C ASN A 3 8.48 -11.78 -14.89
N ASN A 4 8.95 -12.73 -14.09
CA ASN A 4 8.09 -13.48 -13.18
C ASN A 4 8.08 -12.79 -11.82
N PHE A 5 6.90 -12.31 -11.41
CA PHE A 5 6.70 -11.68 -10.12
C PHE A 5 5.80 -12.55 -9.26
N LYS A 6 6.05 -12.53 -7.96
CA LYS A 6 5.19 -13.15 -6.96
C LYS A 6 4.77 -12.12 -5.94
N ILE A 7 3.55 -12.25 -5.45
CA ILE A 7 3.09 -11.45 -4.31
C ILE A 7 3.06 -12.37 -3.11
N ILE A 8 3.78 -12.00 -2.06
CA ILE A 8 3.90 -12.81 -0.84
C ILE A 8 3.44 -12.00 0.37
N ASN A 9 3.06 -12.73 1.42
CA ASN A 9 2.88 -12.17 2.75
C ASN A 9 4.22 -12.28 3.48
N PRO A 10 4.92 -11.18 3.77
CA PRO A 10 6.21 -11.26 4.45
C PRO A 10 5.99 -11.71 5.90
N VAL A 11 6.57 -12.84 6.28
CA VAL A 11 6.38 -13.41 7.63
C VAL A 11 7.70 -13.72 8.34
N THR A 12 8.76 -14.09 7.60
CA THR A 12 10.07 -14.34 8.22
C THR A 12 10.75 -13.01 8.59
N THR A 13 11.67 -13.06 9.54
CA THR A 13 12.46 -11.89 9.92
C THR A 13 13.17 -11.27 8.71
N GLY A 14 13.74 -12.11 7.85
CA GLY A 14 14.43 -11.65 6.64
C GLY A 14 13.48 -10.99 5.65
N GLN A 15 12.31 -11.57 5.43
CA GLN A 15 11.30 -11.00 4.53
C GLN A 15 10.77 -9.67 5.07
N LEU A 16 10.48 -9.59 6.36
CA LEU A 16 10.00 -8.35 6.99
C LEU A 16 11.03 -7.24 6.91
N LYS A 17 12.31 -7.57 7.12
CA LYS A 17 13.40 -6.60 7.00
C LYS A 17 13.46 -6.02 5.58
N LYS A 18 13.39 -6.85 4.56
CA LYS A 18 13.36 -6.42 3.16
C LYS A 18 12.13 -5.59 2.85
N TYR A 19 10.98 -6.00 3.37
CA TYR A 19 9.70 -5.33 3.18
C TYR A 19 9.72 -3.91 3.74
N PHE A 20 10.10 -3.73 5.00
CA PHE A 20 10.16 -2.42 5.62
C PHE A 20 11.25 -1.53 5.01
N ASN A 21 12.39 -2.12 4.64
CA ASN A 21 13.45 -1.36 3.97
C ASN A 21 12.97 -0.81 2.62
N LEU A 22 12.28 -1.63 1.83
CA LEU A 22 11.74 -1.17 0.56
C LEU A 22 10.68 -0.08 0.75
N ARG A 23 9.81 -0.23 1.75
CA ARG A 23 8.83 0.80 2.09
C ARG A 23 9.51 2.14 2.39
N TRP A 24 10.58 2.10 3.17
CA TRP A 24 11.36 3.29 3.48
C TRP A 24 12.00 3.89 2.22
N GLU A 25 12.64 3.07 1.39
CA GLU A 25 13.29 3.54 0.16
C GLU A 25 12.34 4.26 -0.78
N ILE A 26 11.11 3.75 -0.91
CA ILE A 26 10.13 4.33 -1.84
C ILE A 26 9.43 5.54 -1.25
N LEU A 27 9.04 5.47 0.02
CA LEU A 27 8.07 6.41 0.60
C LEU A 27 8.67 7.43 1.55
N ARG A 28 9.89 7.24 2.01
CA ARG A 28 10.53 8.10 3.02
C ARG A 28 11.86 8.67 2.58
N LYS A 29 12.74 7.82 2.08
CA LYS A 29 14.07 8.23 1.64
C LYS A 29 14.08 9.39 0.65
N PRO A 30 13.18 9.43 -0.38
CA PRO A 30 13.16 10.55 -1.33
C PRO A 30 12.85 11.91 -0.68
N PHE A 31 12.32 11.91 0.54
CA PHE A 31 11.96 13.11 1.29
C PHE A 31 12.91 13.36 2.46
N GLY A 32 14.08 12.72 2.46
CA GLY A 32 15.11 12.92 3.47
C GLY A 32 14.76 12.38 4.86
N GLN A 33 13.79 11.47 4.95
CA GLN A 33 13.36 10.91 6.23
C GLN A 33 14.22 9.73 6.64
N LYS A 34 14.50 9.62 7.94
CA LYS A 34 15.35 8.55 8.48
C LYS A 34 14.67 7.18 8.44
N PRO A 35 15.45 6.07 8.39
CA PRO A 35 14.88 4.74 8.60
C PRO A 35 14.16 4.66 9.95
N GLY A 36 13.02 3.98 9.96
CA GLY A 36 12.13 3.90 11.12
C GLY A 36 10.88 4.77 10.99
N THR A 37 10.90 5.77 10.11
CA THR A 37 9.73 6.63 9.86
C THR A 37 8.66 5.97 8.99
N GLU A 38 8.95 4.80 8.44
CA GLU A 38 8.06 4.04 7.55
C GLU A 38 7.09 3.11 8.29
N VAL A 39 7.08 3.13 9.62
CA VAL A 39 6.22 2.24 10.41
C VAL A 39 5.23 3.06 11.26
N ASP A 40 4.13 2.41 11.64
CA ASP A 40 3.15 2.96 12.59
C ASP A 40 2.75 1.90 13.61
N GLU A 41 1.82 2.24 14.49
CA GLU A 41 1.37 1.36 15.58
C GLU A 41 0.49 0.19 15.10
N PHE A 42 0.12 0.14 13.82
CA PHE A 42 -0.79 -0.89 13.29
C PHE A 42 -0.07 -2.00 12.53
N GLU A 43 1.26 -2.06 12.52
CA GLU A 43 1.99 -3.06 11.74
C GLU A 43 1.60 -4.49 12.13
N ASN A 44 1.47 -4.78 13.42
CA ASN A 44 1.13 -6.12 13.90
C ASN A 44 -0.35 -6.48 13.67
N LEU A 45 -1.18 -5.52 13.31
CA LEU A 45 -2.61 -5.72 13.05
C LEU A 45 -2.93 -5.68 11.57
N SER A 46 -1.92 -5.63 10.73
CA SER A 46 -2.08 -5.41 9.30
C SER A 46 -1.86 -6.68 8.50
N PHE A 47 -2.52 -6.75 7.35
CA PHE A 47 -2.21 -7.71 6.31
C PHE A 47 -1.23 -7.05 5.33
N HIS A 48 -0.05 -7.63 5.20
CA HIS A 48 1.05 -7.09 4.41
C HIS A 48 1.20 -7.84 3.10
N GLN A 49 1.51 -7.12 2.03
CA GLN A 49 1.81 -7.71 0.73
C GLN A 49 3.11 -7.14 0.18
N MET A 50 3.95 -8.02 -0.34
CA MET A 50 5.21 -7.65 -0.98
C MET A 50 5.31 -8.34 -2.33
N VAL A 51 5.65 -7.58 -3.36
CA VAL A 51 5.99 -8.14 -4.66
C VAL A 51 7.48 -8.41 -4.68
N ILE A 52 7.86 -9.61 -5.14
CA ILE A 52 9.25 -9.99 -5.35
C ILE A 52 9.43 -10.48 -6.79
N ASP A 53 10.64 -10.35 -7.32
CA ASP A 53 10.98 -10.92 -8.61
C ASP A 53 11.46 -12.39 -8.46
N GLU A 54 11.89 -12.99 -9.55
CA GLU A 54 12.36 -14.38 -9.57
C GLU A 54 13.63 -14.62 -8.74
N ASN A 55 14.38 -13.56 -8.42
CA ASN A 55 15.56 -13.60 -7.56
C ASN A 55 15.26 -13.16 -6.13
N GLU A 56 13.98 -13.10 -5.76
CA GLU A 56 13.49 -12.66 -4.45
C GLU A 56 13.81 -11.20 -4.12
N LYS A 57 14.09 -10.39 -5.14
CA LYS A 57 14.29 -8.95 -4.95
C LYS A 57 12.95 -8.27 -4.65
N PRO A 58 12.87 -7.46 -3.59
CA PRO A 58 11.64 -6.71 -3.29
C PRO A 58 11.38 -5.63 -4.36
N ILE A 59 10.17 -5.61 -4.88
CA ILE A 59 9.76 -4.73 -5.98
C ILE A 59 8.66 -3.76 -5.55
N GLY A 60 7.75 -4.22 -4.71
CA GLY A 60 6.60 -3.42 -4.29
C GLY A 60 6.04 -3.82 -2.94
N VAL A 61 5.30 -2.92 -2.34
CA VAL A 61 4.74 -3.08 -1.00
C VAL A 61 3.31 -2.55 -0.94
N GLY A 62 2.53 -3.07 -0.01
CA GLY A 62 1.20 -2.55 0.32
C GLY A 62 0.69 -3.16 1.60
N ARG A 63 -0.20 -2.45 2.29
CA ARG A 63 -0.71 -2.87 3.59
C ARG A 63 -2.17 -2.45 3.78
N ILE A 64 -2.95 -3.30 4.43
CA ILE A 64 -4.30 -2.97 4.86
C ILE A 64 -4.46 -3.35 6.33
N HIS A 65 -5.15 -2.53 7.10
CA HIS A 65 -5.57 -2.86 8.46
C HIS A 65 -7.04 -2.51 8.66
N PHE A 66 -7.70 -3.25 9.57
CA PHE A 66 -9.11 -3.04 9.85
C PHE A 66 -9.27 -2.05 10.99
N LEU A 67 -10.25 -1.15 10.87
CA LEU A 67 -10.56 -0.23 11.96
C LEU A 67 -11.41 -0.94 12.99
N LYS A 68 -11.11 -0.70 14.26
CA LYS A 68 -11.92 -1.20 15.38
C LYS A 68 -13.12 -0.27 15.62
N ASP A 69 -13.95 -0.15 14.61
CA ASP A 69 -15.23 0.56 14.73
C ASP A 69 -16.33 -0.33 14.19
N PHE A 70 -17.58 0.10 14.36
CA PHE A 70 -18.75 -0.69 13.94
C PHE A 70 -19.13 -0.50 12.48
N LYS A 71 -18.25 0.12 11.67
CA LYS A 71 -18.56 0.48 10.30
C LYS A 71 -17.97 -0.48 9.26
N ASN A 72 -17.31 -1.54 9.71
CA ASN A 72 -16.69 -2.55 8.82
C ASN A 72 -15.78 -1.91 7.77
N ARG A 73 -14.88 -1.03 8.21
CA ARG A 73 -13.97 -0.29 7.34
C ARG A 73 -12.54 -0.75 7.51
N ALA A 74 -11.77 -0.60 6.43
CA ALA A 74 -10.34 -0.85 6.44
C ALA A 74 -9.60 0.32 5.80
N GLN A 75 -8.34 0.49 6.19
CA GLN A 75 -7.47 1.51 5.61
C GLN A 75 -6.28 0.87 4.92
N ILE A 76 -6.02 1.28 3.69
CA ILE A 76 -4.80 0.94 2.96
C ILE A 76 -3.76 2.03 3.19
N ARG A 77 -2.52 1.62 3.48
CA ARG A 77 -1.37 2.52 3.61
C ARG A 77 -0.13 1.88 2.99
N TYR A 78 0.85 2.72 2.77
CA TYR A 78 2.20 2.30 2.37
C TYR A 78 2.22 1.49 1.08
N MET A 79 1.46 1.95 0.09
CA MET A 79 1.51 1.40 -1.26
C MET A 79 2.67 2.03 -2.03
N GLY A 80 3.49 1.20 -2.62
CA GLY A 80 4.60 1.70 -3.43
C GLY A 80 5.19 0.63 -4.32
N ILE A 81 5.65 1.03 -5.49
CA ILE A 81 6.35 0.18 -6.45
C ILE A 81 7.64 0.88 -6.82
N LEU A 82 8.75 0.15 -6.92
CA LEU A 82 10.00 0.71 -7.44
C LEU A 82 9.78 1.32 -8.82
N SER A 83 10.37 2.49 -9.06
CA SER A 83 10.13 3.27 -10.28
C SER A 83 10.41 2.49 -11.56
N SER A 84 11.41 1.61 -11.56
CA SER A 84 11.75 0.80 -12.72
C SER A 84 10.71 -0.28 -13.04
N TYR A 85 9.76 -0.53 -12.15
CA TYR A 85 8.77 -1.60 -12.28
C TYR A 85 7.34 -1.07 -12.32
N THR A 86 7.16 0.23 -12.50
CA THR A 86 5.84 0.83 -12.70
C THR A 86 5.30 0.47 -14.09
N ASN A 87 3.99 0.65 -14.27
CA ASN A 87 3.28 0.33 -15.53
C ASN A 87 3.28 -1.15 -15.92
N LEU A 88 3.54 -2.05 -14.96
CA LEU A 88 3.46 -3.50 -15.16
C LEU A 88 2.22 -4.12 -14.51
N GLY A 89 1.33 -3.28 -13.95
CA GLY A 89 0.12 -3.75 -13.28
C GLY A 89 0.35 -4.29 -11.88
N LEU A 90 1.55 -4.14 -11.31
CA LEU A 90 1.88 -4.71 -10.00
C LEU A 90 1.14 -4.02 -8.87
N GLY A 91 0.99 -2.70 -8.93
CA GLY A 91 0.22 -1.95 -7.92
C GLY A 91 -1.25 -2.39 -7.89
N SER A 92 -1.85 -2.60 -9.06
CA SER A 92 -3.23 -3.09 -9.14
C SER A 92 -3.38 -4.49 -8.59
N LYS A 93 -2.38 -5.35 -8.76
CA LYS A 93 -2.38 -6.71 -8.19
C LYS A 93 -2.28 -6.69 -6.67
N ILE A 94 -1.41 -5.86 -6.12
CA ILE A 94 -1.33 -5.68 -4.66
C ILE A 94 -2.70 -5.20 -4.14
N LEU A 95 -3.24 -4.17 -4.76
CA LEU A 95 -4.52 -3.58 -4.36
C LEU A 95 -5.64 -4.61 -4.38
N PHE A 96 -5.72 -5.41 -5.46
CA PHE A 96 -6.69 -6.49 -5.58
C PHE A 96 -6.57 -7.49 -4.41
N ASN A 97 -5.34 -7.90 -4.07
CA ASN A 97 -5.13 -8.84 -2.97
C ASN A 97 -5.54 -8.26 -1.61
N LEU A 98 -5.25 -6.98 -1.38
CA LEU A 98 -5.67 -6.31 -0.15
C LEU A 98 -7.21 -6.22 -0.07
N GLU A 99 -7.86 -5.87 -1.16
CA GLU A 99 -9.32 -5.80 -1.24
C GLU A 99 -9.96 -7.17 -1.04
N LYS A 100 -9.38 -8.21 -1.64
CA LYS A 100 -9.86 -9.59 -1.48
C LYS A 100 -9.79 -10.03 -0.02
N TYR A 101 -8.68 -9.73 0.65
CA TYR A 101 -8.53 -10.04 2.07
C TYR A 101 -9.58 -9.31 2.91
N ALA A 102 -9.81 -8.04 2.63
CA ALA A 102 -10.85 -7.27 3.30
C ALA A 102 -12.24 -7.84 3.07
N PHE A 103 -12.57 -8.18 1.84
CA PHE A 103 -13.87 -8.79 1.48
C PHE A 103 -14.09 -10.11 2.21
N GLN A 104 -13.07 -10.96 2.27
CA GLN A 104 -13.13 -12.25 2.99
C GLN A 104 -13.35 -12.07 4.49
N ASN A 105 -13.03 -10.92 5.04
CA ASN A 105 -13.21 -10.57 6.45
C ASN A 105 -14.41 -9.65 6.68
N LYS A 106 -15.35 -9.61 5.74
CA LYS A 106 -16.61 -8.87 5.83
C LYS A 106 -16.45 -7.36 5.94
N ILE A 107 -15.35 -6.84 5.45
CA ILE A 107 -15.15 -5.40 5.28
C ILE A 107 -15.94 -4.96 4.05
N ASN A 108 -16.66 -3.87 4.13
CA ASN A 108 -17.46 -3.36 3.02
C ASN A 108 -17.01 -2.00 2.49
N LYS A 109 -16.13 -1.31 3.19
CA LYS A 109 -15.58 -0.03 2.73
C LYS A 109 -14.09 0.05 3.01
N ILE A 110 -13.33 0.46 2.00
CA ILE A 110 -11.90 0.73 2.11
C ILE A 110 -11.68 2.20 1.87
N PHE A 111 -10.84 2.83 2.69
CA PHE A 111 -10.39 4.19 2.47
C PHE A 111 -8.86 4.27 2.51
N LEU A 112 -8.34 5.34 1.94
CA LEU A 112 -6.92 5.62 1.95
C LEU A 112 -6.70 7.12 1.76
N ASN A 113 -5.51 7.57 2.13
CA ASN A 113 -5.07 8.92 1.84
C ASN A 113 -4.02 8.84 0.74
N SER A 114 -4.42 9.15 -0.48
CA SER A 114 -3.54 9.07 -1.64
C SER A 114 -2.73 10.34 -1.79
N ARG A 115 -1.46 10.19 -2.14
CA ARG A 115 -0.68 11.32 -2.66
C ARG A 115 -1.36 11.85 -3.93
N GLU A 116 -1.27 13.15 -4.15
CA GLU A 116 -1.94 13.79 -5.29
C GLU A 116 -1.54 13.17 -6.62
N ASN A 117 -0.27 12.82 -6.78
CA ASN A 117 0.25 12.22 -8.01
C ASN A 117 -0.16 10.76 -8.22
N ALA A 118 -0.80 10.13 -7.24
CA ALA A 118 -1.27 8.74 -7.34
C ALA A 118 -2.79 8.63 -7.41
N THR A 119 -3.54 9.73 -7.36
CA THR A 119 -5.00 9.69 -7.34
C THR A 119 -5.58 9.02 -8.59
N SER A 120 -5.01 9.25 -9.77
CA SER A 120 -5.49 8.63 -11.01
C SER A 120 -5.36 7.11 -10.99
N PHE A 121 -4.32 6.57 -10.37
CA PHE A 121 -4.15 5.12 -10.18
C PHE A 121 -5.32 4.55 -9.38
N TYR A 122 -5.68 5.20 -8.27
CA TYR A 122 -6.78 4.72 -7.42
C TYR A 122 -8.15 4.90 -8.10
N ILE A 123 -8.36 6.01 -8.80
CA ILE A 123 -9.60 6.22 -9.57
C ILE A 123 -9.79 5.10 -10.59
N LYS A 124 -8.72 4.75 -11.30
CA LYS A 124 -8.74 3.65 -12.28
C LYS A 124 -9.11 2.31 -11.63
N ASN A 125 -8.79 2.13 -10.36
CA ASN A 125 -9.10 0.92 -9.59
C ASN A 125 -10.42 1.02 -8.80
N GLY A 126 -11.25 2.01 -9.10
CA GLY A 126 -12.60 2.10 -8.56
C GLY A 126 -12.76 2.95 -7.31
N TYR A 127 -11.73 3.67 -6.90
CA TYR A 127 -11.80 4.58 -5.74
C TYR A 127 -12.36 5.92 -6.15
N LYS A 128 -13.13 6.54 -5.25
CA LYS A 128 -13.66 7.89 -5.43
C LYS A 128 -12.82 8.87 -4.63
N LYS A 129 -12.50 9.99 -5.27
CA LYS A 129 -11.77 11.09 -4.65
C LYS A 129 -12.78 11.94 -3.85
N ILE A 130 -12.60 12.00 -2.54
CA ILE A 130 -13.58 12.63 -1.63
C ILE A 130 -13.20 14.07 -1.31
N LYS A 131 -12.02 14.27 -0.69
CA LYS A 131 -11.58 15.60 -0.26
C LYS A 131 -10.08 15.64 -0.02
N LYS A 132 -9.51 16.83 -0.05
CA LYS A 132 -8.14 17.08 0.39
C LYS A 132 -8.02 16.79 1.88
N THR A 133 -6.93 16.19 2.29
CA THR A 133 -6.65 15.93 3.70
C THR A 133 -5.44 16.74 4.15
N HIS A 134 -4.28 16.14 4.27
CA HIS A 134 -3.10 16.79 4.81
C HIS A 134 -2.02 17.01 3.75
N ILE A 135 -1.07 17.87 4.07
CA ILE A 135 0.14 18.05 3.28
C ILE A 135 1.29 17.46 4.09
N LEU A 136 1.91 16.38 3.55
CA LEU A 136 3.01 15.72 4.22
C LEU A 136 4.33 16.41 3.84
N TYR A 137 5.20 16.62 4.82
CA TYR A 137 6.51 17.27 4.64
C TYR A 137 6.42 18.64 3.94
N ASN A 138 5.33 19.37 4.14
CA ASN A 138 5.06 20.67 3.50
C ASN A 138 5.11 20.65 1.97
N GLN A 139 4.99 19.49 1.33
CA GLN A 139 5.13 19.40 -0.13
C GLN A 139 4.22 18.37 -0.81
N ILE A 140 3.65 17.41 -0.07
CA ILE A 140 2.85 16.35 -0.68
C ILE A 140 1.40 16.46 -0.24
N GLN A 141 0.54 16.98 -1.11
CA GLN A 141 -0.90 17.01 -0.87
C GLN A 141 -1.45 15.59 -0.90
N HIS A 142 -2.29 15.27 0.06
CA HIS A 142 -3.02 14.00 0.12
C HIS A 142 -4.51 14.22 -0.07
N TRP A 143 -5.17 13.16 -0.54
CA TRP A 143 -6.60 13.12 -0.79
C TRP A 143 -7.20 11.88 -0.14
N LEU A 144 -8.30 12.07 0.60
CA LEU A 144 -9.10 10.94 1.06
C LEU A 144 -9.80 10.32 -0.15
N MET A 145 -9.66 9.01 -0.29
CA MET A 145 -10.31 8.24 -1.34
C MET A 145 -10.99 7.02 -0.72
N GLU A 146 -12.11 6.60 -1.29
CA GLU A 146 -12.91 5.51 -0.77
C GLU A 146 -13.39 4.59 -1.87
N LYS A 147 -13.61 3.32 -1.51
CA LYS A 147 -14.21 2.31 -2.36
C LYS A 147 -15.10 1.39 -1.54
N GLU A 148 -16.32 1.15 -2.01
CA GLU A 148 -17.19 0.12 -1.44
C GLU A 148 -16.90 -1.21 -2.14
N ILE A 149 -16.75 -2.29 -1.36
CA ILE A 149 -16.34 -3.60 -1.86
C ILE A 149 -17.31 -4.74 -1.52
N GLY A 150 -18.39 -4.43 -0.84
CA GLY A 150 -19.33 -5.46 -0.40
C GLY A 150 -20.74 -5.32 -0.99
#